data_ee8df0141af5ce45cdd18a6e50752a25
#
_entry.id   ee8df0141af5ce45cdd18a6e50752a25
#
_cell.length_a   1.000
_cell.length_b   1.000
_cell.length_c   1.000
_cell.angle_alpha   90.00
_cell.angle_beta   90.00
_cell.angle_gamma   90.00
#
_symmetry.space_group_name_H-M   'P 1'
#
loop_
_entity.id
_entity.type
_entity.pdbx_description
1 polymer ?
#
loop_
_entity_poly.entity_id
_entity_poly.type
_entity_poly.pdbx_seq_one_letter_code
_entity_poly.pdbx_strand_id
1 'polypeptide(L)'
;KINYVKGCEVEGDERSGFADALKVAAKSDVIVATMGEAKELSGEASSRSNLSLPGVQEELLKELKKLGKPIVLVLFNGRPLTIPWASGNMDAILETWFPGNQAGNAIVGVLLGQFNPQGKLTVSFPRTVGQVPIFYNHKNTGRPEGFYESVFITKYLDSPNQPLFPFGYGLSYTTFEYSEIQMEDKQLTRDGKLNVSVKVKNTGKYKGTETVQLYIRDLVASVTRPVK
;
A
#
# COMPACT_ATOMS: atom_id res chain seq x y z
N LYS A 1 -15.62 -13.20 -20.67
CA LYS A 1 -15.16 -14.58 -20.47
C LYS A 1 -13.95 -14.54 -19.55
N ILE A 2 -13.94 -15.42 -18.52
CA ILE A 2 -12.78 -15.56 -17.62
C ILE A 2 -11.98 -16.78 -18.07
N ASN A 3 -10.67 -16.61 -18.21
CA ASN A 3 -9.71 -17.67 -18.42
C ASN A 3 -8.78 -17.74 -17.21
N TYR A 4 -8.46 -18.92 -16.76
CA TYR A 4 -7.55 -19.14 -15.63
C TYR A 4 -6.35 -19.97 -16.07
N VAL A 5 -5.19 -19.63 -15.56
CA VAL A 5 -3.96 -20.40 -15.73
C VAL A 5 -3.05 -20.14 -14.54
N LYS A 6 -2.40 -21.18 -14.06
CA LYS A 6 -1.34 -21.08 -13.07
C LYS A 6 -0.03 -20.71 -13.77
N GLY A 7 0.52 -19.55 -13.47
CA GLY A 7 1.74 -19.07 -14.11
C GLY A 7 3.02 -19.50 -13.38
N CYS A 8 2.99 -19.55 -12.06
CA CYS A 8 4.09 -20.02 -11.21
C CYS A 8 3.58 -20.50 -9.86
N GLU A 9 4.45 -21.11 -9.08
CA GLU A 9 4.23 -21.36 -7.66
C GLU A 9 4.43 -20.08 -6.85
N VAL A 10 3.97 -20.09 -5.59
CA VAL A 10 4.20 -18.97 -4.68
C VAL A 10 5.68 -18.84 -4.36
N GLU A 11 6.37 -19.95 -4.18
CA GLU A 11 7.80 -20.04 -3.89
C GLU A 11 8.50 -20.92 -4.94
N GLY A 12 9.83 -20.89 -4.93
CA GLY A 12 10.64 -21.67 -5.87
C GLY A 12 11.02 -20.87 -7.11
N ASP A 13 11.73 -21.54 -8.00
CA ASP A 13 12.33 -20.94 -9.22
C ASP A 13 11.77 -21.51 -10.54
N GLU A 14 10.72 -22.31 -10.44
CA GLU A 14 10.08 -22.95 -11.60
C GLU A 14 9.33 -21.95 -12.47
N ARG A 15 9.66 -21.94 -13.76
CA ARG A 15 9.06 -21.06 -14.80
C ARG A 15 8.24 -21.83 -15.82
N SER A 16 7.98 -23.10 -15.59
CA SER A 16 7.27 -23.99 -16.53
C SER A 16 5.88 -23.46 -16.92
N GLY A 17 5.20 -22.75 -16.02
CA GLY A 17 3.88 -22.16 -16.29
C GLY A 17 3.91 -20.83 -17.05
N PHE A 18 5.06 -20.18 -17.23
CA PHE A 18 5.15 -18.86 -17.86
C PHE A 18 4.61 -18.84 -19.30
N ALA A 19 4.99 -19.83 -20.11
CA ALA A 19 4.56 -19.89 -21.50
C ALA A 19 3.04 -19.96 -21.63
N ASP A 20 2.38 -20.76 -20.82
CA ASP A 20 0.92 -20.88 -20.82
C ASP A 20 0.25 -19.62 -20.28
N ALA A 21 0.81 -19.00 -19.22
CA ALA A 21 0.34 -17.73 -18.70
C ALA A 21 0.39 -16.62 -19.78
N LEU A 22 1.51 -16.49 -20.47
CA LEU A 22 1.68 -15.51 -21.55
C LEU A 22 0.72 -15.77 -22.72
N LYS A 23 0.53 -17.04 -23.10
CA LYS A 23 -0.41 -17.42 -24.16
C LYS A 23 -1.86 -17.09 -23.85
N VAL A 24 -2.28 -17.27 -22.59
CA VAL A 24 -3.63 -16.92 -22.14
C VAL A 24 -3.76 -15.40 -22.04
N ALA A 25 -2.78 -14.72 -21.43
CA ALA A 25 -2.76 -13.28 -21.24
C ALA A 25 -2.79 -12.50 -22.57
N ALA A 26 -2.05 -12.96 -23.59
CA ALA A 26 -2.04 -12.35 -24.92
C ALA A 26 -3.44 -12.28 -25.57
N LYS A 27 -4.32 -13.22 -25.23
CA LYS A 27 -5.71 -13.31 -25.74
C LYS A 27 -6.74 -12.61 -24.85
N SER A 28 -6.29 -11.99 -23.77
CA SER A 28 -7.15 -11.33 -22.77
C SER A 28 -7.12 -9.82 -22.94
N ASP A 29 -8.20 -9.15 -22.58
CA ASP A 29 -8.29 -7.69 -22.60
C ASP A 29 -7.64 -7.07 -21.35
N VAL A 30 -7.74 -7.77 -20.22
CA VAL A 30 -7.17 -7.37 -18.92
C VAL A 30 -6.59 -8.60 -18.25
N ILE A 31 -5.47 -8.43 -17.58
CA ILE A 31 -4.81 -9.46 -16.77
C ILE A 31 -5.07 -9.17 -15.30
N VAL A 32 -5.59 -10.14 -14.56
CA VAL A 32 -5.66 -10.11 -13.10
C VAL A 32 -4.61 -11.07 -12.57
N ALA A 33 -3.52 -10.55 -12.05
CA ALA A 33 -2.42 -11.32 -11.50
C ALA A 33 -2.58 -11.44 -9.99
N THR A 34 -2.86 -12.64 -9.49
CA THR A 34 -2.94 -12.93 -8.06
C THR A 34 -1.59 -13.41 -7.58
N MET A 35 -0.93 -12.63 -6.72
CA MET A 35 0.43 -12.84 -6.26
C MET A 35 0.53 -12.61 -4.75
N GLY A 36 1.63 -13.01 -4.15
CA GLY A 36 1.87 -12.72 -2.73
C GLY A 36 2.54 -13.85 -1.98
N GLU A 37 2.24 -13.94 -0.71
CA GLU A 37 2.79 -14.93 0.23
C GLU A 37 1.81 -16.08 0.45
N ALA A 38 2.34 -17.28 0.66
CA ALA A 38 1.58 -18.38 1.25
C ALA A 38 1.38 -18.13 2.77
N LYS A 39 0.38 -18.75 3.36
CA LYS A 39 0.09 -18.60 4.81
C LYS A 39 1.26 -19.01 5.69
N GLU A 40 2.09 -19.96 5.24
CA GLU A 40 3.26 -20.47 5.93
C GLU A 40 4.40 -19.45 6.01
N LEU A 41 4.39 -18.43 5.14
CA LEU A 41 5.38 -17.36 5.12
C LEU A 41 5.08 -16.23 6.11
N SER A 42 3.91 -16.26 6.78
CA SER A 42 3.50 -15.20 7.70
C SER A 42 2.89 -15.80 8.97
N GLY A 43 3.25 -15.24 10.12
CA GLY A 43 2.78 -15.66 11.43
C GLY A 43 3.93 -15.97 12.39
N GLU A 44 3.63 -16.72 13.45
CA GLU A 44 4.63 -17.12 14.44
C GLU A 44 5.74 -17.97 13.79
N ALA A 45 6.97 -17.68 14.14
CA ALA A 45 8.19 -18.32 13.61
C ALA A 45 8.40 -18.16 12.10
N SER A 46 7.69 -17.26 11.43
CA SER A 46 7.76 -17.04 9.97
C SER A 46 8.35 -15.66 9.63
N SER A 47 9.45 -15.26 10.28
CA SER A 47 10.15 -14.01 9.96
C SER A 47 10.90 -14.11 8.64
N ARG A 48 10.83 -13.03 7.84
CA ARG A 48 11.53 -12.92 6.56
C ARG A 48 12.48 -11.74 6.55
N SER A 49 13.71 -11.95 6.10
CA SER A 49 14.70 -10.89 5.88
C SER A 49 14.59 -10.26 4.47
N ASN A 50 14.10 -11.02 3.49
CA ASN A 50 13.75 -10.52 2.16
C ASN A 50 12.24 -10.27 2.11
N LEU A 51 11.83 -9.05 1.83
CA LEU A 51 10.43 -8.63 1.79
C LEU A 51 9.88 -8.49 0.35
N SER A 52 10.62 -8.94 -0.67
CA SER A 52 10.09 -8.98 -2.03
C SER A 52 9.02 -10.06 -2.21
N LEU A 53 8.31 -10.01 -3.34
CA LEU A 53 7.47 -11.14 -3.75
C LEU A 53 8.29 -12.42 -3.75
N PRO A 54 7.78 -13.53 -3.17
CA PRO A 54 8.48 -14.80 -3.15
C PRO A 54 8.68 -15.39 -4.55
N GLY A 55 9.68 -16.24 -4.66
CA GLY A 55 9.94 -17.02 -5.87
C GLY A 55 10.14 -16.15 -7.12
N VAL A 56 9.55 -16.59 -8.22
CA VAL A 56 9.66 -15.94 -9.54
C VAL A 56 8.44 -15.09 -9.92
N GLN A 57 7.60 -14.75 -8.95
CA GLN A 57 6.36 -14.01 -9.20
C GLN A 57 6.61 -12.64 -9.87
N GLU A 58 7.61 -11.87 -9.42
CA GLU A 58 7.92 -10.57 -10.05
C GLU A 58 8.48 -10.76 -11.47
N GLU A 59 9.20 -11.84 -11.73
CA GLU A 59 9.66 -12.15 -13.08
C GLU A 59 8.48 -12.40 -14.01
N LEU A 60 7.48 -13.17 -13.57
CA LEU A 60 6.26 -13.41 -14.34
C LEU A 60 5.51 -12.09 -14.61
N LEU A 61 5.40 -11.20 -13.62
CA LEU A 61 4.79 -9.87 -13.83
C LEU A 61 5.55 -9.06 -14.90
N LYS A 62 6.90 -9.13 -14.89
CA LYS A 62 7.73 -8.47 -15.89
C LYS A 62 7.49 -9.02 -17.30
N GLU A 63 7.34 -10.33 -17.44
CA GLU A 63 7.02 -10.95 -18.73
C GLU A 63 5.60 -10.59 -19.19
N LEU A 64 4.60 -10.63 -18.31
CA LEU A 64 3.23 -10.23 -18.61
C LEU A 64 3.13 -8.76 -19.05
N LYS A 65 3.92 -7.86 -18.43
CA LYS A 65 3.92 -6.42 -18.78
C LYS A 65 4.37 -6.17 -20.23
N LYS A 66 5.23 -7.03 -20.79
CA LYS A 66 5.69 -6.91 -22.18
C LYS A 66 4.56 -7.08 -23.20
N LEU A 67 3.44 -7.68 -22.82
CA LEU A 67 2.27 -7.85 -23.68
C LEU A 67 1.49 -6.55 -23.92
N GLY A 68 1.79 -5.47 -23.17
CA GLY A 68 1.12 -4.18 -23.29
C GLY A 68 -0.37 -4.19 -22.90
N LYS A 69 -0.81 -5.18 -22.11
CA LYS A 69 -2.17 -5.28 -21.60
C LYS A 69 -2.27 -4.65 -20.21
N PRO A 70 -3.44 -4.09 -19.85
CA PRO A 70 -3.68 -3.65 -18.47
C PRO A 70 -3.52 -4.81 -17.49
N ILE A 71 -2.79 -4.57 -16.39
CA ILE A 71 -2.55 -5.57 -15.35
C ILE A 71 -3.03 -5.02 -14.01
N VAL A 72 -3.95 -5.74 -13.38
CA VAL A 72 -4.36 -5.54 -12.00
C VAL A 72 -3.64 -6.58 -11.13
N LEU A 73 -2.79 -6.11 -10.24
CA LEU A 73 -2.12 -6.97 -9.26
C LEU A 73 -2.99 -7.09 -8.01
N VAL A 74 -3.38 -8.30 -7.66
CA VAL A 74 -4.08 -8.61 -6.40
C VAL A 74 -3.08 -9.29 -5.47
N LEU A 75 -2.74 -8.60 -4.38
CA LEU A 75 -1.75 -9.06 -3.40
C LEU A 75 -2.41 -9.79 -2.24
N PHE A 76 -1.88 -10.97 -1.94
CA PHE A 76 -2.19 -11.76 -0.75
C PHE A 76 -0.92 -11.85 0.10
N ASN A 77 -0.88 -11.18 1.23
CA ASN A 77 0.32 -11.12 2.07
C ASN A 77 -0.04 -10.84 3.53
N GLY A 78 0.81 -11.28 4.44
CA GLY A 78 0.64 -11.04 5.87
C GLY A 78 1.52 -9.94 6.42
N ARG A 79 2.33 -9.29 5.58
CA ARG A 79 3.25 -8.20 5.91
C ARG A 79 3.43 -7.26 4.74
N PRO A 80 3.86 -5.99 4.95
CA PRO A 80 4.22 -5.10 3.86
C PRO A 80 5.38 -5.68 3.04
N LEU A 81 5.18 -5.76 1.72
CA LEU A 81 6.21 -6.24 0.80
C LEU A 81 6.96 -5.07 0.16
N THR A 82 8.21 -5.30 -0.21
CA THR A 82 8.97 -4.37 -1.05
C THR A 82 8.62 -4.64 -2.52
N ILE A 83 7.74 -3.81 -3.08
CA ILE A 83 7.23 -3.97 -4.45
C ILE A 83 7.42 -2.70 -5.31
N PRO A 84 8.59 -2.03 -5.27
CA PRO A 84 8.78 -0.76 -5.98
C PRO A 84 8.61 -0.91 -7.48
N TRP A 85 9.06 -2.03 -8.07
CA TRP A 85 8.88 -2.27 -9.49
C TRP A 85 7.38 -2.42 -9.83
N ALA A 86 6.64 -3.24 -9.10
CA ALA A 86 5.22 -3.45 -9.34
C ALA A 86 4.42 -2.15 -9.17
N SER A 87 4.75 -1.32 -8.16
CA SER A 87 4.06 -0.04 -7.94
C SER A 87 4.18 0.94 -9.10
N GLY A 88 5.28 0.89 -9.85
CA GLY A 88 5.52 1.74 -11.02
C GLY A 88 5.06 1.15 -12.35
N ASN A 89 4.70 -0.13 -12.41
CA ASN A 89 4.44 -0.83 -13.66
C ASN A 89 3.04 -1.48 -13.76
N MET A 90 2.38 -1.73 -12.65
CA MET A 90 1.00 -2.24 -12.66
C MET A 90 0.00 -1.11 -12.81
N ASP A 91 -1.10 -1.36 -13.52
CA ASP A 91 -2.15 -0.37 -13.76
C ASP A 91 -3.03 -0.16 -12.52
N ALA A 92 -3.15 -1.19 -11.69
CA ALA A 92 -3.75 -1.12 -10.36
C ALA A 92 -3.16 -2.19 -9.45
N ILE A 93 -3.14 -1.90 -8.14
CA ILE A 93 -2.77 -2.86 -7.09
C ILE A 93 -3.89 -2.90 -6.06
N LEU A 94 -4.41 -4.08 -5.80
CA LEU A 94 -5.38 -4.35 -4.75
C LEU A 94 -4.68 -5.11 -3.62
N GLU A 95 -4.44 -4.44 -2.50
CA GLU A 95 -3.92 -5.04 -1.28
C GLU A 95 -5.06 -5.73 -0.52
N THR A 96 -4.96 -7.04 -0.34
CA THR A 96 -6.05 -7.81 0.27
C THR A 96 -5.67 -8.40 1.63
N TRP A 97 -4.42 -8.38 2.01
CA TRP A 97 -3.92 -9.15 3.14
C TRP A 97 -4.31 -10.63 3.02
N PHE A 98 -4.72 -11.25 4.12
CA PHE A 98 -5.34 -12.59 4.13
C PHE A 98 -6.84 -12.45 4.43
N PRO A 99 -7.69 -12.26 3.42
CA PRO A 99 -9.08 -11.79 3.60
C PRO A 99 -10.08 -12.87 4.05
N GLY A 100 -9.62 -14.10 4.31
CA GLY A 100 -10.47 -15.18 4.84
C GLY A 100 -11.48 -15.75 3.84
N ASN A 101 -12.57 -16.33 4.35
CA ASN A 101 -13.51 -17.16 3.57
C ASN A 101 -14.30 -16.37 2.51
N GLN A 102 -14.49 -15.07 2.69
CA GLN A 102 -15.24 -14.22 1.75
C GLN A 102 -14.34 -13.49 0.74
N ALA A 103 -13.06 -13.85 0.69
CA ALA A 103 -12.07 -13.23 -0.17
C ALA A 103 -12.52 -13.10 -1.63
N GLY A 104 -13.01 -14.18 -2.23
CA GLY A 104 -13.41 -14.19 -3.63
C GLY A 104 -14.52 -13.19 -3.92
N ASN A 105 -15.56 -13.18 -3.11
CA ASN A 105 -16.69 -12.25 -3.27
C ASN A 105 -16.26 -10.80 -3.10
N ALA A 106 -15.43 -10.51 -2.08
CA ALA A 106 -14.96 -9.15 -1.80
C ALA A 106 -14.06 -8.63 -2.95
N ILE A 107 -13.07 -9.43 -3.37
CA ILE A 107 -12.14 -9.06 -4.44
C ILE A 107 -12.88 -8.85 -5.76
N VAL A 108 -13.74 -9.79 -6.17
CA VAL A 108 -14.51 -9.68 -7.40
C VAL A 108 -15.43 -8.48 -7.36
N GLY A 109 -16.09 -8.22 -6.22
CA GLY A 109 -16.94 -7.05 -6.04
C GLY A 109 -16.20 -5.72 -6.23
N VAL A 110 -14.96 -5.62 -5.73
CA VAL A 110 -14.11 -4.45 -5.98
C VAL A 110 -13.69 -4.39 -7.44
N LEU A 111 -13.14 -5.47 -8.00
CA LEU A 111 -12.65 -5.49 -9.39
C LEU A 111 -13.73 -5.15 -10.42
N LEU A 112 -14.96 -5.54 -10.18
CA LEU A 112 -16.10 -5.25 -11.05
C LEU A 112 -16.86 -3.96 -10.71
N GLY A 113 -16.37 -3.18 -9.72
CA GLY A 113 -16.96 -1.92 -9.33
C GLY A 113 -18.29 -2.03 -8.59
N GLN A 114 -18.65 -3.19 -8.07
CA GLN A 114 -19.84 -3.39 -7.21
C GLN A 114 -19.64 -2.72 -5.85
N PHE A 115 -18.41 -2.70 -5.38
CA PHE A 115 -17.99 -2.02 -4.16
C PHE A 115 -16.88 -1.02 -4.48
N ASN A 116 -16.98 0.19 -3.93
CA ASN A 116 -15.91 1.16 -3.98
C ASN A 116 -14.93 0.88 -2.84
N PRO A 117 -13.63 0.68 -3.11
CA PRO A 117 -12.64 0.46 -2.06
C PRO A 117 -12.57 1.67 -1.12
N GLN A 118 -12.57 1.41 0.18
CA GLN A 118 -12.51 2.44 1.23
C GLN A 118 -11.43 2.16 2.28
N GLY A 119 -10.80 1.00 2.21
CA GLY A 119 -9.73 0.61 3.11
C GLY A 119 -8.49 1.49 2.95
N LYS A 120 -7.82 1.75 4.06
CA LYS A 120 -6.53 2.44 4.10
C LYS A 120 -5.49 1.52 4.71
N LEU A 121 -4.25 1.63 4.26
CA LEU A 121 -3.15 0.82 4.79
C LEU A 121 -2.96 1.06 6.29
N THR A 122 -2.88 -0.01 7.04
CA THR A 122 -2.67 0.00 8.49
C THR A 122 -1.19 -0.08 8.89
N VAL A 123 -0.31 -0.10 7.90
CA VAL A 123 1.13 -0.14 8.06
C VAL A 123 1.81 0.43 6.81
N SER A 124 2.98 1.04 6.96
CA SER A 124 3.75 1.58 5.83
C SER A 124 4.43 0.45 5.04
N PHE A 125 4.38 0.53 3.71
CA PHE A 125 5.12 -0.36 2.82
C PHE A 125 6.50 0.24 2.54
N PRO A 126 7.60 -0.48 2.81
CA PRO A 126 8.94 0.02 2.52
C PRO A 126 9.26 -0.06 1.02
N ARG A 127 10.17 0.79 0.56
CA ARG A 127 10.74 0.67 -0.80
C ARG A 127 11.78 -0.43 -0.87
N THR A 128 12.55 -0.55 0.20
CA THR A 128 13.61 -1.55 0.35
C THR A 128 13.62 -2.07 1.78
N VAL A 129 14.18 -3.24 1.98
CA VAL A 129 14.36 -3.82 3.31
C VAL A 129 15.26 -2.95 4.20
N GLY A 130 16.15 -2.16 3.61
CA GLY A 130 17.03 -1.24 4.34
C GLY A 130 16.29 -0.09 5.05
N GLN A 131 15.03 0.15 4.71
CA GLN A 131 14.20 1.14 5.42
C GLN A 131 13.51 0.59 6.67
N VAL A 132 13.55 -0.72 6.91
CA VAL A 132 12.83 -1.35 8.04
C VAL A 132 13.66 -1.18 9.34
N PRO A 133 13.04 -0.72 10.44
CA PRO A 133 11.61 -0.41 10.62
C PRO A 133 11.22 0.96 10.05
N ILE A 134 10.11 1.02 9.31
CA ILE A 134 9.54 2.26 8.78
C ILE A 134 8.09 2.42 9.25
N PHE A 135 7.79 3.55 9.88
CA PHE A 135 6.47 3.84 10.46
C PHE A 135 6.21 5.36 10.49
N TYR A 136 4.95 5.77 10.36
CA TYR A 136 4.57 7.17 10.21
C TYR A 136 4.90 8.04 11.44
N ASN A 137 4.87 7.45 12.64
CA ASN A 137 5.05 8.14 13.91
C ASN A 137 6.49 8.08 14.45
N HIS A 138 7.48 7.93 13.57
CA HIS A 138 8.88 7.99 13.97
C HIS A 138 9.23 9.39 14.53
N LYS A 139 10.13 9.42 15.49
CA LYS A 139 10.62 10.68 16.05
C LYS A 139 11.58 11.35 15.07
N ASN A 140 11.60 12.68 15.07
CA ASN A 140 12.56 13.41 14.28
C ASN A 140 13.99 13.13 14.74
N THR A 141 14.90 13.07 13.77
CA THR A 141 16.34 13.12 14.03
C THR A 141 16.78 14.58 14.21
N GLY A 142 18.03 14.80 14.62
CA GLY A 142 18.57 16.16 14.78
C GLY A 142 18.70 16.94 13.47
N ARG A 143 18.70 16.27 12.31
CA ARG A 143 18.84 16.90 10.98
C ARG A 143 17.86 16.25 9.98
N PRO A 144 16.56 16.45 10.15
CA PRO A 144 15.55 15.86 9.27
C PRO A 144 15.63 16.44 7.86
N GLU A 145 15.27 15.63 6.87
CA GLU A 145 15.11 16.04 5.48
C GLU A 145 14.07 17.18 5.35
N GLY A 146 14.32 18.12 4.45
CA GLY A 146 13.41 19.23 4.14
C GLY A 146 13.52 20.45 5.06
N PHE A 147 14.28 20.38 6.15
CA PHE A 147 14.48 21.52 7.06
C PHE A 147 15.84 22.20 6.89
N TYR A 148 16.81 21.51 6.29
CA TYR A 148 18.17 22.00 6.12
C TYR A 148 18.70 21.67 4.73
N GLU A 149 19.37 22.61 4.12
CA GLU A 149 20.18 22.36 2.94
C GLU A 149 21.60 21.98 3.39
N SER A 150 21.83 20.70 3.54
CA SER A 150 23.13 20.18 3.98
C SER A 150 23.35 18.76 3.47
N VAL A 151 24.59 18.41 3.20
CA VAL A 151 24.98 17.00 2.90
C VAL A 151 24.88 16.10 4.12
N PHE A 152 24.82 16.68 5.32
CA PHE A 152 24.78 15.96 6.61
C PHE A 152 23.35 15.76 7.15
N ILE A 153 22.33 15.89 6.30
CA ILE A 153 20.94 15.53 6.69
C ILE A 153 20.78 14.02 6.79
N THR A 154 19.80 13.58 7.57
CA THR A 154 19.43 12.16 7.66
C THR A 154 18.73 11.73 6.39
N LYS A 155 19.44 10.99 5.53
CA LYS A 155 18.90 10.48 4.26
C LYS A 155 19.60 9.19 3.84
N TYR A 156 18.92 8.42 3.02
CA TYR A 156 19.56 7.39 2.21
C TYR A 156 20.23 8.04 0.97
N LEU A 157 21.29 7.42 0.46
CA LEU A 157 21.96 7.88 -0.75
C LEU A 157 21.28 7.36 -2.02
N ASP A 158 20.65 6.22 -1.93
CA ASP A 158 20.15 5.39 -3.03
C ASP A 158 18.63 5.19 -3.03
N SER A 159 17.93 5.74 -2.05
CA SER A 159 16.48 5.64 -1.92
C SER A 159 15.89 6.88 -1.25
N PRO A 160 14.67 7.31 -1.61
CA PRO A 160 13.94 8.29 -0.83
C PRO A 160 13.73 7.81 0.62
N ASN A 161 13.68 8.75 1.57
CA ASN A 161 13.37 8.44 2.98
C ASN A 161 11.91 7.98 3.17
N GLN A 162 11.01 8.48 2.32
CA GLN A 162 9.58 8.18 2.41
C GLN A 162 9.29 6.72 2.04
N PRO A 163 8.31 6.08 2.67
CA PRO A 163 7.88 4.74 2.31
C PRO A 163 7.38 4.66 0.86
N LEU A 164 7.23 3.45 0.34
CA LEU A 164 6.58 3.23 -0.95
C LEU A 164 5.11 3.64 -0.89
N PHE A 165 4.40 3.14 0.13
CA PHE A 165 3.06 3.57 0.48
C PHE A 165 3.01 3.84 2.00
N PRO A 166 2.60 5.03 2.43
CA PRO A 166 2.54 5.36 3.84
C PRO A 166 1.34 4.69 4.54
N PHE A 167 1.42 4.58 5.87
CA PHE A 167 0.24 4.32 6.71
C PHE A 167 -0.90 5.26 6.32
N GLY A 168 -2.12 4.75 6.28
CA GLY A 168 -3.29 5.54 5.91
C GLY A 168 -3.48 5.74 4.40
N TYR A 169 -2.58 5.28 3.55
CA TYR A 169 -2.73 5.36 2.10
C TYR A 169 -3.82 4.41 1.58
N GLY A 170 -4.58 4.89 0.61
CA GLY A 170 -5.56 4.08 -0.12
C GLY A 170 -6.38 4.95 -1.05
N LEU A 171 -6.65 4.43 -2.24
CA LEU A 171 -7.41 5.10 -3.29
C LEU A 171 -8.88 4.65 -3.28
N SER A 172 -9.72 5.45 -3.92
CA SER A 172 -11.14 5.19 -4.12
C SER A 172 -11.48 5.33 -5.61
N TYR A 173 -12.60 4.77 -6.05
CA TYR A 173 -13.12 5.01 -7.41
C TYR A 173 -13.80 6.38 -7.55
N THR A 174 -13.89 7.14 -6.47
CA THR A 174 -14.35 8.52 -6.45
C THR A 174 -13.32 9.42 -5.80
N THR A 175 -13.54 10.72 -5.84
CA THR A 175 -12.66 11.73 -5.25
C THR A 175 -13.37 12.44 -4.10
N PHE A 176 -12.60 12.80 -3.08
CA PHE A 176 -13.08 13.56 -1.93
C PHE A 176 -12.28 14.85 -1.79
N GLU A 177 -12.98 15.91 -1.46
CA GLU A 177 -12.41 17.22 -1.14
C GLU A 177 -12.64 17.50 0.34
N TYR A 178 -11.59 18.02 0.99
CA TYR A 178 -11.62 18.39 2.39
C TYR A 178 -11.62 19.90 2.50
N SER A 179 -12.46 20.46 3.39
CA SER A 179 -12.32 21.85 3.78
C SER A 179 -11.10 22.06 4.67
N GLU A 180 -10.78 23.31 4.94
CA GLU A 180 -9.86 23.64 6.03
C GLU A 180 -10.38 23.10 7.37
N ILE A 181 -9.45 22.73 8.23
CA ILE A 181 -9.75 22.31 9.60
C ILE A 181 -10.30 23.49 10.37
N GLN A 182 -11.44 23.31 11.03
CA GLN A 182 -12.02 24.27 11.94
C GLN A 182 -11.81 23.79 13.37
N MET A 183 -11.32 24.66 14.22
CA MET A 183 -11.15 24.42 15.64
C MET A 183 -12.00 25.45 16.41
N GLU A 184 -12.72 24.98 17.42
CA GLU A 184 -13.55 25.83 18.27
C GLU A 184 -12.72 26.85 19.07
N ASP A 185 -11.51 26.44 19.48
CA ASP A 185 -10.52 27.29 20.15
C ASP A 185 -9.12 26.96 19.61
N LYS A 186 -8.20 27.91 19.80
CA LYS A 186 -6.77 27.77 19.53
C LYS A 186 -5.97 27.28 20.74
N GLN A 187 -6.59 27.19 21.88
CA GLN A 187 -5.97 26.78 23.13
C GLN A 187 -6.72 25.61 23.74
N LEU A 188 -5.98 24.59 24.14
CA LEU A 188 -6.49 23.46 24.87
C LEU A 188 -5.85 23.40 26.24
N THR A 189 -6.66 23.50 27.29
CA THR A 189 -6.18 23.33 28.68
C THR A 189 -5.93 21.87 28.95
N ARG A 190 -5.15 21.56 30.00
CA ARG A 190 -4.74 20.19 30.34
C ARG A 190 -5.92 19.21 30.47
N ASP A 191 -7.00 19.67 31.09
CA ASP A 191 -8.21 18.86 31.36
C ASP A 191 -9.37 19.26 30.43
N GLY A 192 -9.11 20.11 29.45
CA GLY A 192 -10.08 20.60 28.48
C GLY A 192 -10.36 19.63 27.34
N LYS A 193 -11.36 20.02 26.55
CA LYS A 193 -11.72 19.36 25.30
C LYS A 193 -11.69 20.40 24.19
N LEU A 194 -11.25 20.00 23.02
CA LEU A 194 -11.23 20.82 21.82
C LEU A 194 -12.04 20.13 20.72
N ASN A 195 -13.07 20.80 20.23
CA ASN A 195 -13.80 20.33 19.07
C ASN A 195 -13.07 20.71 17.79
N VAL A 196 -12.80 19.72 16.98
CA VAL A 196 -12.18 19.86 15.66
C VAL A 196 -13.15 19.34 14.62
N SER A 197 -13.37 20.08 13.56
CA SER A 197 -14.26 19.68 12.48
C SER A 197 -13.66 19.91 11.10
N VAL A 198 -14.07 19.10 10.14
CA VAL A 198 -13.74 19.22 8.73
C VAL A 198 -14.97 18.83 7.92
N LYS A 199 -15.21 19.52 6.81
CA LYS A 199 -16.24 19.10 5.83
C LYS A 199 -15.58 18.22 4.79
N VAL A 200 -16.18 17.06 4.52
CA VAL A 200 -15.76 16.13 3.48
C VAL A 200 -16.86 16.08 2.43
N LYS A 201 -16.50 16.34 1.18
CA LYS A 201 -17.40 16.34 0.03
C LYS A 201 -16.94 15.32 -0.99
N ASN A 202 -17.83 14.43 -1.40
CA ASN A 202 -17.58 13.58 -2.56
C ASN A 202 -17.74 14.43 -3.83
N THR A 203 -16.67 14.61 -4.58
CA THR A 203 -16.61 15.41 -5.81
C THR A 203 -16.56 14.57 -7.07
N GLY A 204 -16.45 13.23 -6.92
CA GLY A 204 -16.42 12.31 -8.04
C GLY A 204 -17.80 11.79 -8.42
N LYS A 205 -17.80 10.82 -9.34
CA LYS A 205 -19.04 10.31 -9.98
C LYS A 205 -19.65 9.12 -9.25
N TYR A 206 -18.89 8.46 -8.37
CA TYR A 206 -19.33 7.23 -7.73
C TYR A 206 -19.62 7.45 -6.24
N LYS A 207 -20.59 6.71 -5.72
CA LYS A 207 -20.83 6.66 -4.27
C LYS A 207 -19.58 6.04 -3.59
N GLY A 208 -19.15 6.61 -2.49
CA GLY A 208 -17.99 6.11 -1.73
C GLY A 208 -18.06 6.53 -0.28
N THR A 209 -17.28 5.84 0.53
CA THR A 209 -17.01 6.17 1.93
C THR A 209 -15.55 6.61 2.04
N GLU A 210 -15.30 7.66 2.80
CA GLU A 210 -13.94 8.13 3.09
C GLU A 210 -13.58 7.84 4.55
N THR A 211 -12.39 7.32 4.75
CA THR A 211 -11.79 7.14 6.08
C THR A 211 -11.00 8.38 6.43
N VAL A 212 -11.61 9.26 7.21
CA VAL A 212 -10.96 10.49 7.69
C VAL A 212 -9.97 10.15 8.79
N GLN A 213 -8.74 10.66 8.67
CA GLN A 213 -7.66 10.43 9.63
C GLN A 213 -7.26 11.78 10.24
N LEU A 214 -7.21 11.85 11.56
CA LEU A 214 -6.74 13.02 12.30
C LEU A 214 -5.40 12.70 12.95
N TYR A 215 -4.40 13.55 12.68
CA TYR A 215 -3.06 13.44 13.25
C TYR A 215 -2.75 14.65 14.11
N ILE A 216 -2.13 14.39 15.26
CA ILE A 216 -1.70 15.43 16.20
C ILE A 216 -0.19 15.34 16.36
N ARG A 217 0.49 16.47 16.22
CA ARG A 217 1.92 16.61 16.47
C ARG A 217 2.18 17.64 17.54
N ASP A 218 2.85 17.21 18.61
CA ASP A 218 3.39 18.10 19.63
C ASP A 218 4.77 18.60 19.17
N LEU A 219 4.83 19.88 18.82
CA LEU A 219 6.04 20.48 18.27
C LEU A 219 7.09 20.80 19.33
N VAL A 220 6.65 21.12 20.56
CA VAL A 220 7.52 21.51 21.67
C VAL A 220 7.05 20.85 22.96
N ALA A 221 7.64 19.73 23.29
CA ALA A 221 7.33 18.97 24.50
C ALA A 221 8.55 18.84 25.40
N SER A 222 8.35 18.46 26.66
CA SER A 222 9.44 18.18 27.62
C SER A 222 10.35 17.04 27.16
N VAL A 223 9.80 16.09 26.36
CA VAL A 223 10.53 15.03 25.68
C VAL A 223 9.97 14.85 24.28
N THR A 224 10.76 14.37 23.35
CA THR A 224 10.29 14.11 21.97
C THR A 224 9.08 13.18 21.96
N ARG A 225 7.99 13.63 21.32
CA ARG A 225 6.73 12.87 21.17
C ARG A 225 6.57 12.37 19.74
N PRO A 226 6.06 11.16 19.54
CA PRO A 226 5.63 10.71 18.21
C PRO A 226 4.36 11.44 17.77
N VAL A 227 4.11 11.49 16.50
CA VAL A 227 2.80 11.86 15.93
C VAL A 227 1.77 10.82 16.37
N LYS A 228 0.59 11.25 16.77
CA LYS A 228 -0.52 10.38 17.18
C LYS A 228 -1.65 10.47 16.17
#